data_b9a2c4dcde039fea0f779cd968de0aab
#
_entry.id   b9a2c4dcde039fea0f779cd968de0aab
#
_cell.length_a   1.000
_cell.length_b   1.000
_cell.length_c   1.000
_cell.angle_alpha   90.00
_cell.angle_beta   90.00
_cell.angle_gamma   90.00
#
_symmetry.space_group_name_H-M   'P 1'
#
loop_
_entity.id
_entity.type
_entity.pdbx_description
1 polymer ?
#
loop_
_entity_poly.entity_id
_entity_poly.type
_entity_poly.pdbx_seq_one_letter_code
_entity_poly.pdbx_strand_id
1 'polypeptide(L)'
;MTAFLNFQRQLNLWLEHIAPHVSDLQKETILFISFGSKDKRCNVWHSEKTSFSQAKIQLLAFINDQFAHESLVDYIKIDVAYNLMKQAWKVVEQQVHHQFHNNHYRKGIGFDEHCSVVFLEQEIYGKAIIRGLSYDKPNFFDETNLNYAIKQKYNATKPQIKLQELQDIWTFDTYAAFYENGQFINLASRYDANGIRAISSNKKQHFHSLIEKNSAFLHDQIQENGKFIYGYFSAYDRDIRNYNTVRHCTSVYALLETFEVQSKPEYWPKVHAAIQYALTNFYKEKDSETSFMIDGNQGEFEIKLGANAAAILMLTKYQEITQKNDYQKYAEKLANGILKLIDSNGSTTHVLNYPDYDLKEKFRIT
;
A
#
# COMPACT_ATOMS: atom_id res chain seq x y z
N MET A 1 15.17 -9.14 27.39
CA MET A 1 15.36 -10.60 27.45
C MET A 1 14.03 -11.36 27.33
N THR A 2 12.98 -10.99 28.05
CA THR A 2 11.66 -11.68 28.02
C THR A 2 10.94 -11.61 26.68
N ALA A 3 10.95 -10.46 25.98
CA ALA A 3 10.26 -10.28 24.68
C ALA A 3 10.91 -11.12 23.58
N PHE A 4 12.24 -11.15 23.51
CA PHE A 4 12.99 -11.93 22.53
C PHE A 4 12.81 -13.43 22.74
N LEU A 5 12.86 -13.92 23.98
CA LEU A 5 12.61 -15.33 24.29
C LEU A 5 11.17 -15.76 23.93
N ASN A 6 10.19 -14.89 24.19
CA ASN A 6 8.82 -15.15 23.77
C ASN A 6 8.70 -15.20 22.24
N PHE A 7 9.33 -14.27 21.52
CA PHE A 7 9.37 -14.29 20.05
C PHE A 7 9.95 -15.60 19.52
N GLN A 8 11.11 -16.03 20.03
CA GLN A 8 11.74 -17.30 19.60
C GLN A 8 10.86 -18.51 19.87
N ARG A 9 10.20 -18.56 21.03
CA ARG A 9 9.26 -19.63 21.38
C ARG A 9 8.08 -19.67 20.41
N GLN A 10 7.45 -18.52 20.16
CA GLN A 10 6.32 -18.43 19.24
C GLN A 10 6.72 -18.77 17.78
N LEU A 11 7.90 -18.33 17.35
CA LEU A 11 8.46 -18.67 16.05
C LEU A 11 8.64 -20.19 15.89
N ASN A 12 9.24 -20.84 16.88
CA ASN A 12 9.43 -22.30 16.83
C ASN A 12 8.08 -23.03 16.75
N LEU A 13 7.09 -22.66 17.56
CA LEU A 13 5.74 -23.26 17.50
C LEU A 13 5.09 -23.06 16.14
N TRP A 14 5.22 -21.88 15.55
CA TRP A 14 4.66 -21.61 14.22
C TRP A 14 5.37 -22.42 13.12
N LEU A 15 6.70 -22.47 13.15
CA LEU A 15 7.48 -23.26 12.19
C LEU A 15 7.18 -24.76 12.29
N GLU A 16 6.99 -25.30 13.49
CA GLU A 16 6.59 -26.69 13.71
C GLU A 16 5.19 -26.97 13.16
N HIS A 17 4.27 -26.01 13.28
CA HIS A 17 2.94 -26.13 12.70
C HIS A 17 2.97 -26.13 11.17
N ILE A 18 3.84 -25.35 10.54
CA ILE A 18 3.95 -25.24 9.06
C ILE A 18 4.78 -26.36 8.45
N ALA A 19 5.74 -26.93 9.19
CA ALA A 19 6.68 -27.93 8.68
C ALA A 19 6.02 -29.11 7.93
N PRO A 20 4.94 -29.75 8.41
CA PRO A 20 4.29 -30.82 7.67
C PRO A 20 3.75 -30.37 6.32
N HIS A 21 3.13 -29.19 6.25
CA HIS A 21 2.55 -28.65 5.02
C HIS A 21 3.58 -28.37 3.92
N VAL A 22 4.82 -28.07 4.32
CA VAL A 22 5.91 -27.80 3.37
C VAL A 22 6.64 -29.09 3.00
N SER A 23 6.98 -29.93 3.98
CA SER A 23 7.75 -31.15 3.78
C SER A 23 7.02 -32.20 2.95
N ASP A 24 5.69 -32.23 3.02
CA ASP A 24 4.87 -33.13 2.21
C ASP A 24 4.80 -32.71 0.74
N LEU A 25 5.05 -31.43 0.45
CA LEU A 25 4.96 -30.85 -0.89
C LEU A 25 6.30 -30.87 -1.65
N GLN A 26 7.42 -30.73 -0.92
CA GLN A 26 8.73 -30.53 -1.55
C GLN A 26 9.90 -30.87 -0.62
N LYS A 27 11.06 -31.19 -1.24
CA LYS A 27 12.30 -31.50 -0.51
C LYS A 27 13.07 -30.27 -0.06
N GLU A 28 12.96 -29.16 -0.78
CA GLU A 28 13.69 -27.93 -0.56
C GLU A 28 12.72 -26.76 -0.36
N THR A 29 13.13 -25.81 0.46
CA THR A 29 12.42 -24.57 0.74
C THR A 29 13.38 -23.41 0.95
N ILE A 30 12.84 -22.21 1.10
CA ILE A 30 13.55 -21.00 1.50
C ILE A 30 12.71 -20.35 2.61
N LEU A 31 13.35 -20.03 3.71
CA LEU A 31 12.73 -19.26 4.79
C LEU A 31 13.16 -17.81 4.70
N PHE A 32 12.22 -16.91 4.87
CA PHE A 32 12.48 -15.47 4.85
C PHE A 32 12.06 -14.85 6.18
N ILE A 33 12.77 -13.81 6.59
CA ILE A 33 12.34 -12.88 7.62
C ILE A 33 12.39 -11.46 7.08
N SER A 34 11.24 -10.77 7.15
CA SER A 34 11.15 -9.33 6.90
C SER A 34 11.05 -8.63 8.24
N PHE A 35 11.87 -7.62 8.48
CA PHE A 35 11.92 -6.90 9.75
C PHE A 35 12.23 -5.42 9.54
N GLY A 36 11.68 -4.57 10.39
CA GLY A 36 11.87 -3.13 10.26
C GLY A 36 11.12 -2.33 11.31
N SER A 37 11.22 -1.02 11.20
CA SER A 37 10.57 -0.03 12.03
C SER A 37 9.64 0.88 11.24
N LYS A 38 8.85 1.69 11.93
CA LYS A 38 7.80 2.54 11.33
C LYS A 38 8.31 3.55 10.32
N ASP A 39 9.54 4.01 10.50
CA ASP A 39 10.19 5.10 9.77
C ASP A 39 11.15 4.62 8.68
N LYS A 40 11.31 3.30 8.52
CA LYS A 40 12.29 2.72 7.59
C LYS A 40 11.68 1.58 6.77
N ARG A 41 12.21 1.40 5.57
CA ARG A 41 11.93 0.22 4.78
C ARG A 41 12.36 -1.04 5.52
N CYS A 42 11.53 -2.09 5.50
CA CYS A 42 11.89 -3.38 6.06
C CYS A 42 13.05 -4.02 5.31
N ASN A 43 13.98 -4.59 6.06
CA ASN A 43 14.99 -5.49 5.53
C ASN A 43 14.38 -6.88 5.34
N VAL A 44 14.86 -7.60 4.33
CA VAL A 44 14.45 -8.97 4.06
C VAL A 44 15.70 -9.84 3.97
N TRP A 45 15.84 -10.75 4.92
CA TRP A 45 16.84 -11.80 4.89
C TRP A 45 16.20 -13.12 4.46
N HIS A 46 16.96 -14.03 3.87
CA HIS A 46 16.51 -15.38 3.50
C HIS A 46 17.59 -16.44 3.74
N SER A 47 17.14 -17.67 4.00
CA SER A 47 18.02 -18.85 3.99
C SER A 47 18.44 -19.23 2.58
N GLU A 48 19.41 -20.11 2.46
CA GLU A 48 19.64 -20.83 1.21
C GLU A 48 18.42 -21.69 0.84
N LYS A 49 18.29 -22.04 -0.45
CA LYS A 49 17.37 -23.06 -0.93
C LYS A 49 17.87 -24.43 -0.46
N THR A 50 17.26 -25.00 0.55
CA THR A 50 17.70 -26.24 1.20
C THR A 50 16.54 -26.98 1.88
N SER A 51 16.80 -28.05 2.62
CA SER A 51 15.78 -28.72 3.40
C SER A 51 15.19 -27.79 4.46
N PHE A 52 13.91 -28.00 4.82
CA PHE A 52 13.23 -27.18 5.84
C PHE A 52 14.03 -27.13 7.16
N SER A 53 14.61 -28.26 7.60
CA SER A 53 15.38 -28.31 8.84
C SER A 53 16.66 -27.44 8.77
N GLN A 54 17.37 -27.47 7.66
CA GLN A 54 18.57 -26.64 7.47
C GLN A 54 18.21 -25.16 7.32
N ALA A 55 17.17 -24.83 6.56
CA ALA A 55 16.67 -23.47 6.45
C ALA A 55 16.24 -22.90 7.80
N LYS A 56 15.58 -23.72 8.66
CA LYS A 56 15.21 -23.33 10.03
C LYS A 56 16.47 -23.03 10.88
N ILE A 57 17.52 -23.86 10.79
CA ILE A 57 18.78 -23.62 11.52
C ILE A 57 19.39 -22.28 11.08
N GLN A 58 19.47 -22.01 9.77
CA GLN A 58 20.01 -20.74 9.25
C GLN A 58 19.19 -19.54 9.71
N LEU A 59 17.84 -19.62 9.67
CA LEU A 59 16.96 -18.56 10.15
C LEU A 59 17.17 -18.26 11.63
N LEU A 60 17.22 -19.30 12.48
CA LEU A 60 17.41 -19.12 13.92
C LEU A 60 18.81 -18.56 14.24
N ALA A 61 19.84 -18.97 13.52
CA ALA A 61 21.19 -18.41 13.65
C ALA A 61 21.19 -16.90 13.30
N PHE A 62 20.59 -16.52 12.18
CA PHE A 62 20.44 -15.11 11.78
C PHE A 62 19.68 -14.29 12.84
N ILE A 63 18.56 -14.82 13.33
CA ILE A 63 17.75 -14.16 14.37
C ILE A 63 18.54 -13.95 15.65
N ASN A 64 19.33 -14.94 16.08
CA ASN A 64 20.17 -14.82 17.25
C ASN A 64 21.26 -13.76 17.08
N ASP A 65 21.91 -13.74 15.93
CA ASP A 65 22.93 -12.73 15.62
C ASP A 65 22.34 -11.31 15.59
N GLN A 66 21.21 -11.14 14.90
CA GLN A 66 20.61 -9.83 14.64
C GLN A 66 19.90 -9.23 15.85
N PHE A 67 19.23 -10.04 16.69
CA PHE A 67 18.29 -9.54 17.72
C PHE A 67 18.65 -9.91 19.16
N ALA A 68 19.70 -10.71 19.41
CA ALA A 68 20.04 -11.12 20.77
C ALA A 68 20.44 -9.96 21.70
N HIS A 69 21.00 -8.90 21.14
CA HIS A 69 21.54 -7.75 21.86
C HIS A 69 20.74 -6.45 21.67
N GLU A 70 19.71 -6.48 20.83
CA GLU A 70 18.89 -5.32 20.51
C GLU A 70 17.42 -5.54 20.95
N SER A 71 16.65 -4.46 21.05
CA SER A 71 15.21 -4.55 21.18
C SER A 71 14.62 -5.08 19.87
N LEU A 72 13.56 -5.90 19.96
CA LEU A 72 12.81 -6.29 18.79
C LEU A 72 12.33 -5.05 18.02
N VAL A 73 12.42 -5.12 16.70
CA VAL A 73 11.91 -4.12 15.79
C VAL A 73 10.37 -4.06 15.84
N ASP A 74 9.77 -3.00 15.30
CA ASP A 74 8.32 -2.80 15.32
C ASP A 74 7.55 -3.87 14.51
N TYR A 75 8.15 -4.34 13.41
CA TYR A 75 7.51 -5.25 12.47
C TYR A 75 8.39 -6.45 12.15
N ILE A 76 7.80 -7.63 12.28
CA ILE A 76 8.43 -8.90 11.87
C ILE A 76 7.39 -9.72 11.11
N LYS A 77 7.80 -10.24 9.93
CA LYS A 77 7.04 -11.20 9.14
C LYS A 77 7.95 -12.35 8.76
N ILE A 78 7.44 -13.57 8.88
CA ILE A 78 8.13 -14.79 8.43
C ILE A 78 7.38 -15.32 7.21
N ASP A 79 8.13 -15.75 6.19
CA ASP A 79 7.60 -16.45 5.02
C ASP A 79 8.33 -17.78 4.84
N VAL A 80 7.60 -18.83 4.50
CA VAL A 80 8.14 -20.15 4.14
C VAL A 80 7.72 -20.45 2.71
N ALA A 81 8.68 -20.57 1.81
CA ALA A 81 8.41 -20.84 0.41
C ALA A 81 7.89 -22.27 0.20
N TYR A 82 6.89 -22.43 -0.65
CA TYR A 82 6.38 -23.72 -1.13
C TYR A 82 6.03 -23.64 -2.61
N ASN A 83 5.76 -24.76 -3.27
CA ASN A 83 5.56 -24.85 -4.72
C ASN A 83 6.73 -24.23 -5.50
N LEU A 84 7.96 -24.54 -5.09
CA LEU A 84 9.16 -24.11 -5.82
C LEU A 84 9.19 -24.81 -7.18
N MET A 85 8.98 -24.05 -8.24
CA MET A 85 8.93 -24.56 -9.61
C MET A 85 9.97 -23.86 -10.49
N LYS A 86 10.79 -24.67 -11.15
CA LYS A 86 11.63 -24.18 -12.24
C LYS A 86 10.77 -23.89 -13.46
N GLN A 87 10.87 -22.69 -14.01
CA GLN A 87 10.11 -22.27 -15.18
C GLN A 87 11.03 -21.55 -16.17
N ALA A 88 10.76 -21.74 -17.47
CA ALA A 88 11.45 -20.96 -18.49
C ALA A 88 11.15 -19.47 -18.30
N TRP A 89 12.19 -18.65 -18.33
CA TRP A 89 12.05 -17.19 -18.18
C TRP A 89 10.98 -16.58 -19.08
N LYS A 90 11.01 -16.99 -20.37
CA LYS A 90 10.05 -16.48 -21.37
C LYS A 90 8.58 -16.75 -21.04
N VAL A 91 8.28 -17.83 -20.33
CA VAL A 91 6.92 -18.15 -19.89
C VAL A 91 6.47 -17.15 -18.83
N VAL A 92 7.32 -16.88 -17.85
CA VAL A 92 6.99 -15.93 -16.78
C VAL A 92 6.97 -14.49 -17.28
N GLU A 93 7.88 -14.12 -18.18
CA GLU A 93 7.86 -12.83 -18.87
C GLU A 93 6.55 -12.61 -19.62
N GLN A 94 6.06 -13.62 -20.37
CA GLN A 94 4.77 -13.56 -21.06
C GLN A 94 3.59 -13.47 -20.10
N GLN A 95 3.60 -14.22 -18.99
CA GLN A 95 2.55 -14.12 -17.96
C GLN A 95 2.42 -12.69 -17.42
N VAL A 96 3.55 -12.04 -17.14
CA VAL A 96 3.57 -10.64 -16.68
C VAL A 96 3.13 -9.70 -17.80
N HIS A 97 3.54 -9.94 -19.02
CA HIS A 97 3.17 -9.12 -20.18
C HIS A 97 1.66 -9.11 -20.46
N HIS A 98 0.97 -10.23 -20.22
CA HIS A 98 -0.48 -10.32 -20.40
C HIS A 98 -1.30 -9.72 -19.25
N GLN A 99 -0.67 -9.24 -18.19
CA GLN A 99 -1.37 -8.58 -17.09
C GLN A 99 -1.58 -7.09 -17.38
N PHE A 100 -2.80 -6.62 -17.26
CA PHE A 100 -3.14 -5.20 -17.47
C PHE A 100 -2.81 -4.31 -16.27
N HIS A 101 -2.66 -4.90 -15.06
CA HIS A 101 -2.35 -4.18 -13.84
C HIS A 101 -1.06 -4.72 -13.23
N ASN A 102 -0.14 -3.85 -12.93
CA ASN A 102 1.20 -4.19 -12.42
C ASN A 102 1.22 -4.76 -10.98
N ASN A 103 0.06 -4.95 -10.38
CA ASN A 103 -0.08 -5.47 -9.02
C ASN A 103 -0.69 -6.88 -8.96
N HIS A 104 -0.69 -7.62 -10.07
CA HIS A 104 -1.35 -8.93 -10.14
C HIS A 104 -0.41 -10.12 -10.13
N TYR A 105 0.90 -9.91 -10.25
CA TYR A 105 1.84 -11.00 -10.12
C TYR A 105 2.05 -11.37 -8.64
N ARG A 106 1.70 -12.60 -8.27
CA ARG A 106 1.56 -13.06 -6.89
C ARG A 106 2.50 -14.23 -6.54
N LYS A 107 3.69 -14.26 -7.14
CA LYS A 107 4.72 -15.26 -6.88
C LYS A 107 6.01 -14.62 -6.42
N GLY A 108 6.75 -15.30 -5.54
CA GLY A 108 8.17 -15.00 -5.34
C GLY A 108 8.98 -15.50 -6.53
N ILE A 109 10.16 -14.91 -6.77
CA ILE A 109 11.06 -15.26 -7.87
C ILE A 109 12.48 -15.44 -7.35
N GLY A 110 13.10 -16.57 -7.71
CA GLY A 110 14.54 -16.79 -7.63
C GLY A 110 15.16 -16.77 -9.02
N PHE A 111 16.24 -16.03 -9.18
CA PHE A 111 16.87 -15.78 -10.48
C PHE A 111 18.02 -16.74 -10.82
N ASP A 112 18.33 -17.67 -9.95
CA ASP A 112 19.35 -18.69 -10.17
C ASP A 112 18.96 -20.02 -9.50
N GLU A 113 19.63 -21.10 -9.82
CA GLU A 113 19.33 -22.47 -9.37
C GLU A 113 19.33 -22.60 -7.84
N HIS A 114 20.18 -21.86 -7.16
CA HIS A 114 20.31 -21.88 -5.69
C HIS A 114 19.44 -20.83 -5.01
N CYS A 115 18.70 -20.04 -5.79
CA CYS A 115 17.93 -18.88 -5.30
C CYS A 115 18.80 -17.92 -4.47
N SER A 116 20.06 -17.74 -4.87
CA SER A 116 20.98 -16.82 -4.20
C SER A 116 20.61 -15.36 -4.43
N VAL A 117 19.89 -15.07 -5.51
CA VAL A 117 19.17 -13.83 -5.76
C VAL A 117 17.68 -14.18 -5.81
N VAL A 118 16.96 -13.83 -4.77
CA VAL A 118 15.54 -14.19 -4.59
C VAL A 118 14.76 -13.04 -3.98
N PHE A 119 13.53 -12.88 -4.46
CA PHE A 119 12.60 -11.85 -3.99
C PHE A 119 11.24 -12.45 -3.64
N LEU A 120 10.69 -12.02 -2.53
CA LEU A 120 9.30 -12.27 -2.19
C LEU A 120 8.35 -11.51 -3.12
N GLU A 121 7.10 -11.95 -3.21
CA GLU A 121 6.04 -11.29 -3.97
C GLU A 121 5.98 -9.78 -3.69
N GLN A 122 5.97 -9.39 -2.42
CA GLN A 122 5.86 -7.98 -2.02
C GLN A 122 7.08 -7.13 -2.38
N GLU A 123 8.24 -7.72 -2.60
CA GLU A 123 9.43 -7.01 -3.05
C GLU A 123 9.39 -6.73 -4.56
N ILE A 124 8.69 -7.57 -5.32
CA ILE A 124 8.48 -7.43 -6.77
C ILE A 124 7.35 -6.46 -7.06
N TYR A 125 6.38 -6.42 -6.14
CA TYR A 125 5.11 -5.74 -6.22
C TYR A 125 5.23 -4.20 -6.28
N GLY A 126 4.18 -3.54 -6.76
CA GLY A 126 4.04 -2.09 -6.59
C GLY A 126 4.94 -1.24 -7.47
N LYS A 127 5.25 -1.67 -8.70
CA LYS A 127 6.10 -0.97 -9.66
C LYS A 127 7.59 -0.97 -9.31
N ALA A 128 8.03 -1.83 -8.41
CA ALA A 128 9.44 -1.96 -8.09
C ALA A 128 10.19 -2.66 -9.24
N ILE A 129 9.96 -3.94 -9.45
CA ILE A 129 10.60 -4.75 -10.49
C ILE A 129 9.68 -4.94 -11.70
N ILE A 130 8.37 -5.14 -11.49
CA ILE A 130 7.37 -5.17 -12.55
C ILE A 130 6.75 -3.79 -12.72
N ARG A 131 6.75 -3.28 -13.96
CA ARG A 131 6.18 -1.98 -14.32
C ARG A 131 5.15 -2.12 -15.43
N GLY A 132 4.10 -1.26 -15.35
CA GLY A 132 3.22 -0.92 -16.46
C GLY A 132 3.47 0.53 -16.89
N LEU A 133 3.42 0.80 -18.17
CA LEU A 133 3.59 2.16 -18.72
C LEU A 133 2.29 2.95 -18.68
N SER A 134 1.17 2.30 -18.95
CA SER A 134 -0.19 2.86 -18.91
C SER A 134 -1.20 1.71 -18.91
N TYR A 135 -2.49 2.02 -18.75
CA TYR A 135 -3.56 1.01 -18.73
C TYR A 135 -3.68 0.18 -20.03
N ASP A 136 -3.24 0.74 -21.14
CA ASP A 136 -3.29 0.16 -22.48
C ASP A 136 -1.97 -0.53 -22.89
N LYS A 137 -0.95 -0.46 -22.06
CA LYS A 137 0.35 -1.07 -22.35
C LYS A 137 0.63 -2.24 -21.41
N PRO A 138 1.22 -3.32 -21.94
CA PRO A 138 1.54 -4.49 -21.15
C PRO A 138 2.56 -4.19 -20.06
N ASN A 139 2.51 -4.98 -19.01
CA ASN A 139 3.51 -4.95 -17.95
C ASN A 139 4.80 -5.60 -18.42
N PHE A 140 5.91 -5.23 -17.82
CA PHE A 140 7.23 -5.78 -18.11
C PHE A 140 8.11 -5.80 -16.87
N PHE A 141 9.13 -6.66 -16.89
CA PHE A 141 10.19 -6.62 -15.90
C PHE A 141 11.17 -5.49 -16.24
N ASP A 142 11.40 -4.60 -15.28
CA ASP A 142 12.35 -3.49 -15.42
C ASP A 142 13.73 -3.93 -14.93
N GLU A 143 14.65 -4.17 -15.83
CA GLU A 143 16.02 -4.63 -15.54
C GLU A 143 16.78 -3.63 -14.65
N THR A 144 16.58 -2.33 -14.87
CA THR A 144 17.24 -1.29 -14.08
C THR A 144 16.76 -1.34 -12.63
N ASN A 145 15.43 -1.44 -12.41
CA ASN A 145 14.87 -1.55 -11.09
C ASN A 145 15.22 -2.87 -10.40
N LEU A 146 15.26 -3.98 -11.14
CA LEU A 146 15.71 -5.27 -10.63
C LEU A 146 17.15 -5.17 -10.10
N ASN A 147 18.06 -4.66 -10.91
CA ASN A 147 19.47 -4.54 -10.53
C ASN A 147 19.68 -3.52 -9.39
N TYR A 148 18.88 -2.46 -9.34
CA TYR A 148 18.87 -1.56 -8.19
C TYR A 148 18.40 -2.29 -6.91
N ALA A 149 17.33 -3.07 -6.99
CA ALA A 149 16.83 -3.84 -5.85
C ALA A 149 17.83 -4.90 -5.38
N ILE A 150 18.51 -5.59 -6.30
CA ILE A 150 19.61 -6.52 -5.98
C ILE A 150 20.72 -5.81 -5.21
N LYS A 151 21.17 -4.66 -5.72
CA LYS A 151 22.22 -3.86 -5.07
C LYS A 151 21.83 -3.46 -3.65
N GLN A 152 20.60 -3.04 -3.44
CA GLN A 152 20.11 -2.62 -2.13
C GLN A 152 19.97 -3.81 -1.16
N LYS A 153 19.37 -4.91 -1.61
CA LYS A 153 19.09 -6.08 -0.75
C LYS A 153 20.39 -6.82 -0.35
N TYR A 154 21.35 -6.91 -1.26
CA TYR A 154 22.55 -7.72 -1.09
C TYR A 154 23.83 -6.89 -0.93
N ASN A 155 23.73 -5.60 -0.62
CA ASN A 155 24.89 -4.72 -0.43
C ASN A 155 25.93 -4.82 -1.54
N ALA A 156 25.47 -4.90 -2.80
CA ALA A 156 26.29 -5.06 -3.99
C ALA A 156 27.19 -6.33 -4.04
N THR A 157 26.90 -7.35 -3.22
CA THR A 157 27.66 -8.60 -3.22
C THR A 157 27.23 -9.59 -4.32
N LYS A 158 26.08 -9.35 -4.96
CA LYS A 158 25.54 -10.20 -6.02
C LYS A 158 25.76 -9.55 -7.41
N PRO A 159 25.95 -10.37 -8.46
CA PRO A 159 26.10 -9.87 -9.83
C PRO A 159 24.80 -9.23 -10.33
N GLN A 160 24.95 -8.36 -11.32
CA GLN A 160 23.79 -7.85 -12.07
C GLN A 160 23.15 -8.97 -12.92
N ILE A 161 21.85 -8.90 -13.06
CA ILE A 161 21.06 -9.81 -13.91
C ILE A 161 20.74 -9.09 -15.21
N LYS A 162 21.01 -9.74 -16.32
CA LYS A 162 20.56 -9.34 -17.65
C LYS A 162 19.37 -10.22 -18.05
N LEU A 163 18.21 -9.65 -18.13
CA LEU A 163 16.96 -10.38 -18.37
C LEU A 163 16.99 -11.18 -19.68
N GLN A 164 17.64 -10.65 -20.71
CA GLN A 164 17.80 -11.31 -22.02
C GLN A 164 18.69 -12.57 -21.99
N GLU A 165 19.53 -12.73 -20.95
CA GLU A 165 20.42 -13.88 -20.79
C GLU A 165 19.79 -14.99 -19.94
N LEU A 166 18.63 -14.70 -19.28
CA LEU A 166 17.93 -15.68 -18.45
C LEU A 166 17.29 -16.79 -19.31
N GLN A 167 17.56 -18.02 -18.93
CA GLN A 167 16.90 -19.20 -19.51
C GLN A 167 15.76 -19.68 -18.61
N ASP A 168 16.08 -19.93 -17.36
CA ASP A 168 15.17 -20.45 -16.35
C ASP A 168 15.22 -19.59 -15.09
N ILE A 169 14.10 -19.57 -14.39
CA ILE A 169 13.95 -18.97 -13.06
C ILE A 169 13.17 -19.92 -12.15
N TRP A 170 13.16 -19.62 -10.86
CA TRP A 170 12.36 -20.31 -9.87
C TRP A 170 11.20 -19.43 -9.42
N THR A 171 9.99 -19.95 -9.39
CA THR A 171 8.82 -19.27 -8.84
C THR A 171 8.28 -20.05 -7.66
N PHE A 172 7.68 -19.37 -6.68
CA PHE A 172 7.15 -20.01 -5.49
C PHE A 172 6.03 -19.19 -4.85
N ASP A 173 5.20 -19.88 -4.06
CA ASP A 173 4.24 -19.30 -3.14
C ASP A 173 4.83 -19.27 -1.73
N THR A 174 4.19 -18.56 -0.78
CA THR A 174 4.63 -18.54 0.62
C THR A 174 3.49 -18.80 1.60
N TYR A 175 3.76 -19.62 2.62
CA TYR A 175 3.04 -19.54 3.89
C TYR A 175 3.67 -18.42 4.71
N ALA A 176 2.84 -17.52 5.22
CA ALA A 176 3.36 -16.35 5.91
C ALA A 176 2.62 -16.08 7.22
N ALA A 177 3.35 -15.54 8.20
CA ALA A 177 2.77 -15.03 9.42
C ALA A 177 3.43 -13.72 9.86
N PHE A 178 2.64 -12.84 10.46
CA PHE A 178 3.05 -11.56 11.01
C PHE A 178 3.10 -11.65 12.54
N TYR A 179 4.20 -11.18 13.14
CA TYR A 179 4.35 -11.16 14.59
C TYR A 179 3.78 -9.87 15.16
N GLU A 180 2.75 -9.99 15.98
CA GLU A 180 2.08 -8.87 16.63
C GLU A 180 1.60 -9.28 18.02
N ASN A 181 1.79 -8.39 19.00
CA ASN A 181 1.33 -8.59 20.39
C ASN A 181 1.77 -9.93 21.01
N GLY A 182 3.01 -10.35 20.74
CA GLY A 182 3.60 -11.53 21.34
C GLY A 182 3.21 -12.87 20.70
N GLN A 183 2.54 -12.85 19.53
CA GLN A 183 2.12 -14.07 18.80
C GLN A 183 2.24 -13.93 17.30
N PHE A 184 2.35 -15.06 16.59
CA PHE A 184 2.27 -15.08 15.12
C PHE A 184 0.81 -15.18 14.66
N ILE A 185 0.45 -14.32 13.72
CA ILE A 185 -0.86 -14.28 13.08
C ILE A 185 -0.68 -14.73 11.63
N ASN A 186 -1.35 -15.82 11.25
CA ASN A 186 -1.30 -16.35 9.90
C ASN A 186 -1.85 -15.35 8.89
N LEU A 187 -1.17 -15.24 7.75
CA LEU A 187 -1.62 -14.52 6.60
C LEU A 187 -2.17 -15.50 5.55
N ALA A 188 -3.14 -15.05 4.78
CA ALA A 188 -3.68 -15.86 3.69
C ALA A 188 -2.59 -16.10 2.62
N SER A 189 -2.54 -17.32 2.09
CA SER A 189 -1.60 -17.76 1.05
C SER A 189 -2.31 -18.04 -0.28
N ARG A 190 -3.52 -17.51 -0.49
CA ARG A 190 -4.25 -17.64 -1.74
C ARG A 190 -3.94 -16.48 -2.66
N TYR A 191 -3.90 -16.74 -3.95
CA TYR A 191 -3.55 -15.79 -4.99
C TYR A 191 -4.21 -14.40 -4.86
N ASP A 192 -5.52 -14.38 -4.59
CA ASP A 192 -6.34 -13.17 -4.47
C ASP A 192 -6.24 -12.49 -3.09
N ALA A 193 -5.71 -13.19 -2.09
CA ALA A 193 -5.69 -12.75 -0.71
C ALA A 193 -4.30 -12.89 -0.04
N ASN A 194 -3.23 -13.04 -0.82
CA ASN A 194 -1.87 -13.16 -0.29
C ASN A 194 -1.51 -11.98 0.61
N GLY A 195 -0.98 -12.30 1.79
CA GLY A 195 -0.56 -11.31 2.79
C GLY A 195 -1.71 -10.64 3.55
N ILE A 196 -2.97 -10.98 3.28
CA ILE A 196 -4.12 -10.48 4.03
C ILE A 196 -4.26 -11.33 5.31
N ARG A 197 -4.46 -10.67 6.43
CA ARG A 197 -4.74 -11.34 7.70
C ARG A 197 -6.01 -12.18 7.61
N ALA A 198 -5.93 -13.45 8.00
CA ALA A 198 -7.10 -14.29 8.14
C ALA A 198 -7.97 -13.78 9.31
N ILE A 199 -9.22 -13.39 9.02
CA ILE A 199 -10.15 -12.88 10.04
C ILE A 199 -10.81 -14.08 10.72
N SER A 200 -10.54 -14.23 12.01
CA SER A 200 -11.18 -15.22 12.87
C SER A 200 -12.57 -14.76 13.34
N SER A 201 -13.20 -15.49 14.22
CA SER A 201 -14.63 -15.55 14.54
C SER A 201 -15.34 -14.23 14.94
N ASN A 202 -14.71 -13.22 15.49
CA ASN A 202 -15.38 -11.97 15.90
C ASN A 202 -15.20 -10.83 14.92
N LYS A 203 -15.91 -10.87 13.79
CA LYS A 203 -15.83 -9.86 12.74
C LYS A 203 -16.14 -8.45 13.22
N LYS A 204 -17.15 -8.28 14.09
CA LYS A 204 -17.56 -6.96 14.59
C LYS A 204 -16.42 -6.27 15.36
N GLN A 205 -15.82 -6.97 16.30
CA GLN A 205 -14.69 -6.46 17.08
C GLN A 205 -13.48 -6.18 16.19
N HIS A 206 -13.24 -7.04 15.20
CA HIS A 206 -12.17 -6.83 14.24
C HIS A 206 -12.36 -5.56 13.42
N PHE A 207 -13.59 -5.30 12.91
CA PHE A 207 -13.88 -4.07 12.17
C PHE A 207 -13.75 -2.81 13.06
N HIS A 208 -14.20 -2.85 14.31
CA HIS A 208 -13.99 -1.74 15.24
C HIS A 208 -12.48 -1.45 15.42
N SER A 209 -11.67 -2.48 15.61
CA SER A 209 -10.21 -2.32 15.73
C SER A 209 -9.58 -1.78 14.44
N LEU A 210 -10.06 -2.17 13.26
CA LEU A 210 -9.59 -1.61 11.99
C LEU A 210 -9.95 -0.14 11.84
N ILE A 211 -11.18 0.25 12.18
CA ILE A 211 -11.62 1.65 12.14
C ILE A 211 -10.74 2.48 13.07
N GLU A 212 -10.50 2.02 14.30
CA GLU A 212 -9.66 2.71 15.27
C GLU A 212 -8.22 2.90 14.77
N LYS A 213 -7.58 1.84 14.27
CA LYS A 213 -6.22 1.90 13.75
C LYS A 213 -6.10 2.78 12.52
N ASN A 214 -7.06 2.68 11.59
CA ASN A 214 -7.05 3.45 10.35
C ASN A 214 -7.33 4.93 10.60
N SER A 215 -8.26 5.26 11.50
CA SER A 215 -8.54 6.66 11.85
C SER A 215 -7.35 7.30 12.57
N ALA A 216 -6.69 6.58 13.48
CA ALA A 216 -5.46 7.05 14.12
C ALA A 216 -4.36 7.30 13.07
N PHE A 217 -4.16 6.36 12.14
CA PHE A 217 -3.21 6.54 11.05
C PHE A 217 -3.53 7.79 10.20
N LEU A 218 -4.77 7.95 9.74
CA LEU A 218 -5.16 9.12 8.94
C LEU A 218 -4.99 10.43 9.72
N HIS A 219 -5.36 10.46 10.99
CA HIS A 219 -5.17 11.62 11.86
C HIS A 219 -3.68 12.00 11.98
N ASP A 220 -2.79 11.02 12.13
CA ASP A 220 -1.35 11.24 12.25
C ASP A 220 -0.72 11.72 10.94
N GLN A 221 -1.36 11.45 9.78
CA GLN A 221 -0.92 11.98 8.49
C GLN A 221 -1.23 13.46 8.30
N ILE A 222 -2.08 14.08 9.15
CA ILE A 222 -2.37 15.51 9.07
C ILE A 222 -1.25 16.30 9.74
N GLN A 223 -0.58 17.14 8.95
CA GLN A 223 0.42 18.09 9.41
C GLN A 223 -0.21 19.28 10.14
N GLU A 224 0.55 20.08 10.85
CA GLU A 224 0.05 21.23 11.62
C GLU A 224 -0.72 22.25 10.78
N ASN A 225 -0.35 22.42 9.51
CA ASN A 225 -1.03 23.33 8.57
C ASN A 225 -2.30 22.71 7.96
N GLY A 226 -2.70 21.50 8.34
CA GLY A 226 -3.86 20.79 7.83
C GLY A 226 -3.62 19.98 6.54
N LYS A 227 -2.43 20.04 5.95
CA LYS A 227 -2.07 19.24 4.78
C LYS A 227 -1.80 17.80 5.18
N PHE A 228 -2.29 16.81 4.39
CA PHE A 228 -1.90 15.42 4.60
C PHE A 228 -0.50 15.12 4.03
N ILE A 229 0.21 14.19 4.65
CA ILE A 229 1.27 13.46 3.98
C ILE A 229 0.60 12.60 2.92
N TYR A 230 0.86 12.91 1.63
CA TYR A 230 0.08 12.36 0.51
C TYR A 230 0.30 10.87 0.27
N GLY A 231 1.50 10.39 0.45
CA GLY A 231 1.85 9.00 0.29
C GLY A 231 3.35 8.76 0.20
N TYR A 232 3.70 7.50 0.15
CA TYR A 232 5.07 7.02 0.23
C TYR A 232 5.30 5.88 -0.78
N PHE A 233 6.37 5.99 -1.54
CA PHE A 233 6.83 4.94 -2.43
C PHE A 233 7.72 3.97 -1.66
N SER A 234 7.14 2.95 -1.07
CA SER A 234 7.85 1.95 -0.27
C SER A 234 8.96 1.23 -1.04
N ALA A 235 8.76 1.00 -2.34
CA ALA A 235 9.77 0.38 -3.21
C ALA A 235 11.03 1.24 -3.37
N TYR A 236 10.92 2.54 -3.24
CA TYR A 236 12.00 3.51 -3.48
C TYR A 236 12.40 4.30 -2.24
N ASP A 237 11.78 4.01 -1.10
CA ASP A 237 12.03 4.67 0.19
C ASP A 237 11.95 6.20 0.09
N ARG A 238 10.87 6.72 -0.48
CA ARG A 238 10.69 8.16 -0.69
C ARG A 238 9.23 8.60 -0.66
N ASP A 239 9.00 9.84 -0.25
CA ASP A 239 7.69 10.47 -0.27
C ASP A 239 7.19 10.75 -1.69
N ILE A 240 5.88 10.65 -1.88
CA ILE A 240 5.20 11.09 -3.09
C ILE A 240 5.03 12.60 -3.03
N ARG A 241 5.68 13.33 -3.94
CA ARG A 241 5.64 14.80 -3.99
C ARG A 241 4.41 15.37 -4.69
N ASN A 242 3.44 14.54 -5.00
CA ASN A 242 2.20 14.96 -5.63
C ASN A 242 1.12 15.27 -4.57
N TYR A 243 0.04 15.94 -4.96
CA TYR A 243 -1.12 16.17 -4.11
C TYR A 243 -2.41 16.14 -4.94
N ASN A 244 -3.52 15.75 -4.30
CA ASN A 244 -4.79 15.58 -5.00
C ASN A 244 -5.95 15.98 -4.08
N THR A 245 -6.81 16.88 -4.58
CA THR A 245 -7.93 17.44 -3.84
C THR A 245 -8.98 16.39 -3.46
N VAL A 246 -9.26 15.45 -4.37
CA VAL A 246 -10.20 14.34 -4.07
C VAL A 246 -9.74 13.56 -2.86
N ARG A 247 -8.48 13.14 -2.83
CA ARG A 247 -7.93 12.35 -1.73
C ARG A 247 -7.90 13.14 -0.43
N HIS A 248 -7.58 14.43 -0.48
CA HIS A 248 -7.66 15.29 0.71
C HIS A 248 -9.07 15.29 1.30
N CYS A 249 -10.07 15.65 0.50
CA CYS A 249 -11.45 15.75 0.96
C CYS A 249 -12.03 14.40 1.43
N THR A 250 -11.76 13.31 0.70
CA THR A 250 -12.23 11.97 1.10
C THR A 250 -11.53 11.44 2.34
N SER A 251 -10.28 11.80 2.60
CA SER A 251 -9.60 11.44 3.85
C SER A 251 -10.18 12.17 5.06
N VAL A 252 -10.50 13.46 4.92
CA VAL A 252 -11.22 14.20 5.97
C VAL A 252 -12.63 13.65 6.19
N TYR A 253 -13.36 13.34 5.10
CA TYR A 253 -14.67 12.70 5.17
C TYR A 253 -14.62 11.38 5.97
N ALA A 254 -13.65 10.51 5.66
CA ALA A 254 -13.46 9.24 6.38
C ALA A 254 -13.15 9.43 7.87
N LEU A 255 -12.37 10.48 8.24
CA LEU A 255 -12.16 10.83 9.65
C LEU A 255 -13.45 11.32 10.32
N LEU A 256 -14.26 12.11 9.61
CA LEU A 256 -15.56 12.57 10.13
C LEU A 256 -16.52 11.39 10.37
N GLU A 257 -16.60 10.42 9.44
CA GLU A 257 -17.39 9.19 9.65
C GLU A 257 -16.96 8.40 10.89
N THR A 258 -15.68 8.49 11.26
CA THR A 258 -15.18 7.82 12.46
C THR A 258 -15.88 8.30 13.73
N PHE A 259 -16.29 9.58 13.80
CA PHE A 259 -16.98 10.11 14.97
C PHE A 259 -18.36 9.50 15.22
N GLU A 260 -18.99 8.86 14.22
CA GLU A 260 -20.23 8.11 14.39
C GLU A 260 -20.01 6.77 15.11
N VAL A 261 -18.82 6.21 14.99
CA VAL A 261 -18.49 4.89 15.54
C VAL A 261 -17.80 5.01 16.90
N GLN A 262 -17.00 6.07 17.09
CA GLN A 262 -16.21 6.27 18.29
C GLN A 262 -15.98 7.77 18.57
N SER A 263 -16.05 8.15 19.83
CA SER A 263 -15.74 9.52 20.24
C SER A 263 -14.21 9.71 20.26
N LYS A 264 -13.72 10.68 19.50
CA LYS A 264 -12.29 11.05 19.41
C LYS A 264 -12.15 12.59 19.43
N PRO A 265 -12.54 13.26 20.53
CA PRO A 265 -12.51 14.73 20.59
C PRO A 265 -11.14 15.32 20.30
N GLU A 266 -10.08 14.61 20.57
CA GLU A 266 -8.69 14.98 20.28
C GLU A 266 -8.36 15.11 18.78
N TYR A 267 -9.20 14.59 17.87
CA TYR A 267 -9.00 14.69 16.43
C TYR A 267 -9.50 16.02 15.85
N TRP A 268 -10.41 16.72 16.53
CA TRP A 268 -11.02 17.93 16.00
C TRP A 268 -10.05 19.03 15.56
N PRO A 269 -8.99 19.37 16.31
CA PRO A 269 -8.07 20.43 15.89
C PRO A 269 -7.46 20.16 14.51
N LYS A 270 -6.99 18.94 14.26
CA LYS A 270 -6.42 18.56 12.98
C LYS A 270 -7.45 18.41 11.86
N VAL A 271 -8.64 17.89 12.17
CA VAL A 271 -9.77 17.82 11.21
C VAL A 271 -10.17 19.22 10.76
N HIS A 272 -10.33 20.17 11.68
CA HIS A 272 -10.62 21.57 11.34
C HIS A 272 -9.50 22.18 10.50
N ALA A 273 -8.22 21.97 10.87
CA ALA A 273 -7.10 22.46 10.09
C ALA A 273 -7.10 21.89 8.66
N ALA A 274 -7.47 20.61 8.49
CA ALA A 274 -7.56 19.99 7.17
C ALA A 274 -8.73 20.55 6.33
N ILE A 275 -9.90 20.80 6.92
CA ILE A 275 -10.99 21.48 6.22
C ILE A 275 -10.56 22.89 5.79
N GLN A 276 -9.95 23.66 6.69
CA GLN A 276 -9.46 25.01 6.38
C GLN A 276 -8.37 24.98 5.30
N TYR A 277 -7.48 24.00 5.33
CA TYR A 277 -6.48 23.83 4.28
C TYR A 277 -7.15 23.62 2.91
N ALA A 278 -8.18 22.77 2.81
CA ALA A 278 -8.92 22.55 1.56
C ALA A 278 -9.57 23.84 1.06
N LEU A 279 -10.27 24.57 1.93
CA LEU A 279 -10.96 25.81 1.58
C LEU A 279 -9.97 26.93 1.16
N THR A 280 -8.84 27.04 1.82
CA THR A 280 -7.83 28.08 1.50
C THR A 280 -7.11 27.80 0.19
N ASN A 281 -6.71 26.54 -0.06
CA ASN A 281 -5.82 26.20 -1.16
C ASN A 281 -6.54 25.79 -2.44
N PHE A 282 -7.70 25.12 -2.31
CA PHE A 282 -8.37 24.50 -3.47
C PHE A 282 -9.71 25.16 -3.84
N TYR A 283 -10.40 25.78 -2.90
CA TYR A 283 -11.67 26.44 -3.16
C TYR A 283 -11.46 27.76 -3.92
N LYS A 284 -12.20 27.95 -5.02
CA LYS A 284 -12.16 29.16 -5.85
C LYS A 284 -13.58 29.60 -6.19
N GLU A 285 -13.90 30.84 -5.89
CA GLU A 285 -15.16 31.45 -6.30
C GLU A 285 -15.09 31.83 -7.78
N LYS A 286 -16.14 31.46 -8.54
CA LYS A 286 -16.34 31.87 -9.91
C LYS A 286 -17.18 33.15 -9.98
N ASP A 287 -18.24 33.18 -9.18
CA ASP A 287 -19.17 34.30 -9.03
C ASP A 287 -19.80 34.29 -7.62
N SER A 288 -20.79 35.15 -7.36
CA SER A 288 -21.44 35.25 -6.06
C SER A 288 -22.11 33.95 -5.57
N GLU A 289 -22.57 33.11 -6.52
CA GLU A 289 -23.37 31.91 -6.24
C GLU A 289 -22.66 30.61 -6.57
N THR A 290 -21.53 30.66 -7.27
CA THR A 290 -20.86 29.48 -7.84
C THR A 290 -19.40 29.42 -7.43
N SER A 291 -18.96 28.25 -7.03
CA SER A 291 -17.56 27.99 -6.71
C SER A 291 -17.14 26.60 -7.15
N PHE A 292 -15.84 26.38 -7.23
CA PHE A 292 -15.25 25.11 -7.59
C PHE A 292 -14.05 24.78 -6.71
N MET A 293 -13.80 23.48 -6.54
CA MET A 293 -12.52 22.96 -6.07
C MET A 293 -11.60 22.76 -7.27
N ILE A 294 -10.40 23.31 -7.19
CA ILE A 294 -9.34 23.08 -8.18
C ILE A 294 -8.44 21.93 -7.74
N ASP A 295 -7.85 21.24 -8.71
CA ASP A 295 -6.86 20.18 -8.51
C ASP A 295 -5.71 20.39 -9.50
N GLY A 296 -4.48 20.17 -9.10
CA GLY A 296 -3.32 20.35 -9.97
C GLY A 296 -2.06 20.77 -9.22
N ASN A 297 -0.96 20.88 -9.99
CA ASN A 297 0.36 21.25 -9.49
C ASN A 297 1.09 22.17 -10.49
N GLN A 298 2.05 22.95 -9.99
CA GLN A 298 3.01 23.70 -10.81
C GLN A 298 2.38 24.69 -11.83
N GLY A 299 1.21 25.25 -11.50
CA GLY A 299 0.57 26.26 -12.35
C GLY A 299 -0.46 25.70 -13.35
N GLU A 300 -0.56 24.38 -13.47
CA GLU A 300 -1.62 23.74 -14.25
C GLU A 300 -2.71 23.24 -13.32
N PHE A 301 -3.87 23.91 -13.36
CA PHE A 301 -5.00 23.58 -12.51
C PHE A 301 -6.22 23.17 -13.32
N GLU A 302 -6.99 22.25 -12.77
CA GLU A 302 -8.19 21.70 -13.36
C GLU A 302 -9.34 21.73 -12.35
N ILE A 303 -10.55 21.84 -12.85
CA ILE A 303 -11.77 21.63 -12.08
C ILE A 303 -12.27 20.22 -12.41
N LYS A 304 -12.24 19.32 -11.42
CA LYS A 304 -12.70 17.93 -11.57
C LYS A 304 -14.02 17.73 -10.85
N LEU A 305 -14.98 17.14 -11.53
CA LEU A 305 -16.31 16.83 -10.94
C LEU A 305 -16.17 16.07 -9.62
N GLY A 306 -15.31 15.02 -9.59
CA GLY A 306 -15.07 14.21 -8.39
C GLY A 306 -14.46 14.98 -7.21
N ALA A 307 -13.62 15.99 -7.46
CA ALA A 307 -13.04 16.83 -6.41
C ALA A 307 -14.12 17.71 -5.75
N ASN A 308 -15.02 18.27 -6.55
CA ASN A 308 -16.14 19.07 -6.07
C ASN A 308 -17.15 18.24 -5.25
N ALA A 309 -17.50 17.05 -5.75
CA ALA A 309 -18.37 16.11 -5.04
C ALA A 309 -17.76 15.67 -3.69
N ALA A 310 -16.47 15.33 -3.68
CA ALA A 310 -15.76 14.94 -2.45
C ALA A 310 -15.72 16.08 -1.41
N ALA A 311 -15.57 17.33 -1.85
CA ALA A 311 -15.60 18.48 -0.96
C ALA A 311 -16.99 18.70 -0.36
N ILE A 312 -18.06 18.56 -1.15
CA ILE A 312 -19.43 18.65 -0.63
C ILE A 312 -19.67 17.56 0.41
N LEU A 313 -19.28 16.31 0.14
CA LEU A 313 -19.40 15.21 1.11
C LEU A 313 -18.67 15.52 2.41
N MET A 314 -17.46 16.05 2.34
CA MET A 314 -16.67 16.44 3.51
C MET A 314 -17.39 17.53 4.33
N LEU A 315 -17.86 18.59 3.68
CA LEU A 315 -18.48 19.74 4.36
C LEU A 315 -19.86 19.38 4.96
N THR A 316 -20.66 18.60 4.24
CA THR A 316 -21.96 18.14 4.71
C THR A 316 -21.83 17.14 5.84
N LYS A 317 -20.82 16.25 5.79
CA LYS A 317 -20.55 15.33 6.90
C LYS A 317 -20.12 16.07 8.17
N TYR A 318 -19.32 17.12 8.04
CA TYR A 318 -18.97 17.97 9.16
C TYR A 318 -20.24 18.57 9.80
N GLN A 319 -21.16 19.10 8.98
CA GLN A 319 -22.45 19.65 9.48
C GLN A 319 -23.29 18.58 10.17
N GLU A 320 -23.37 17.38 9.58
CA GLU A 320 -24.11 16.24 10.14
C GLU A 320 -23.58 15.86 11.53
N ILE A 321 -22.26 15.73 11.70
CA ILE A 321 -21.66 15.34 12.98
C ILE A 321 -21.72 16.44 14.03
N THR A 322 -21.47 17.69 13.63
CA THR A 322 -21.36 18.82 14.57
C THR A 322 -22.68 19.53 14.82
N GLN A 323 -23.70 19.33 13.96
CA GLN A 323 -24.96 20.08 13.92
C GLN A 323 -24.74 21.59 13.75
N LYS A 324 -23.60 22.00 13.13
CA LYS A 324 -23.26 23.40 12.87
C LYS A 324 -23.28 23.67 11.37
N ASN A 325 -23.66 24.87 10.98
CA ASN A 325 -23.77 25.30 9.59
C ASN A 325 -22.55 26.12 9.11
N ASP A 326 -21.41 25.97 9.77
CA ASP A 326 -20.20 26.78 9.52
C ASP A 326 -19.75 26.78 8.05
N TYR A 327 -20.00 25.67 7.34
CA TYR A 327 -19.57 25.46 5.96
C TYR A 327 -20.70 25.33 4.95
N GLN A 328 -21.95 25.56 5.35
CA GLN A 328 -23.13 25.42 4.49
C GLN A 328 -22.99 26.22 3.19
N LYS A 329 -22.64 27.50 3.29
CA LYS A 329 -22.51 28.39 2.15
C LYS A 329 -21.44 27.91 1.13
N TYR A 330 -20.36 27.30 1.60
CA TYR A 330 -19.35 26.71 0.74
C TYR A 330 -19.90 25.49 -0.01
N ALA A 331 -20.61 24.60 0.70
CA ALA A 331 -21.21 23.41 0.10
C ALA A 331 -22.29 23.78 -0.95
N GLU A 332 -23.14 24.79 -0.68
CA GLU A 332 -24.16 25.28 -1.60
C GLU A 332 -23.53 25.86 -2.89
N LYS A 333 -22.50 26.71 -2.76
CA LYS A 333 -21.81 27.28 -3.92
C LYS A 333 -21.11 26.19 -4.76
N LEU A 334 -20.53 25.16 -4.13
CA LEU A 334 -19.95 24.01 -4.83
C LEU A 334 -21.01 23.17 -5.52
N ALA A 335 -22.19 22.97 -4.89
CA ALA A 335 -23.31 22.27 -5.50
C ALA A 335 -23.82 23.02 -6.75
N ASN A 336 -23.96 24.35 -6.66
CA ASN A 336 -24.28 25.18 -7.81
C ASN A 336 -23.25 25.05 -8.93
N GLY A 337 -21.96 24.93 -8.56
CA GLY A 337 -20.88 24.64 -9.51
C GLY A 337 -21.09 23.32 -10.24
N ILE A 338 -21.40 22.24 -9.50
CA ILE A 338 -21.67 20.92 -10.09
C ILE A 338 -22.89 20.97 -11.02
N LEU A 339 -23.97 21.67 -10.65
CA LEU A 339 -25.16 21.80 -11.51
C LEU A 339 -24.82 22.45 -12.85
N LYS A 340 -23.86 23.37 -12.91
CA LYS A 340 -23.37 23.96 -14.16
C LYS A 340 -22.51 23.01 -15.03
N LEU A 341 -22.07 21.87 -14.47
CA LEU A 341 -21.35 20.81 -15.19
C LEU A 341 -22.28 19.76 -15.80
N ILE A 342 -23.60 19.89 -15.61
CA ILE A 342 -24.61 18.96 -16.11
C ILE A 342 -25.31 19.62 -17.31
N ASP A 343 -25.23 18.98 -18.47
CA ASP A 343 -25.93 19.41 -19.66
C ASP A 343 -27.45 19.15 -19.59
N SER A 344 -28.22 19.78 -20.46
CA SER A 344 -29.68 19.62 -20.54
C SER A 344 -30.14 18.17 -20.78
N ASN A 345 -29.30 17.35 -21.38
CA ASN A 345 -29.54 15.90 -21.60
C ASN A 345 -29.09 15.02 -20.43
N GLY A 346 -28.60 15.61 -19.32
CA GLY A 346 -28.10 14.90 -18.13
C GLY A 346 -26.65 14.40 -18.24
N SER A 347 -25.96 14.64 -19.36
CA SER A 347 -24.53 14.30 -19.45
C SER A 347 -23.68 15.27 -18.61
N THR A 348 -22.59 14.77 -18.06
CA THR A 348 -21.74 15.55 -17.16
C THR A 348 -20.39 15.90 -17.79
N THR A 349 -19.92 17.10 -17.53
CA THR A 349 -18.55 17.52 -17.79
C THR A 349 -17.66 17.07 -16.63
N HIS A 350 -16.65 16.27 -16.94
CA HIS A 350 -15.77 15.70 -15.92
C HIS A 350 -14.60 16.61 -15.54
N VAL A 351 -14.01 17.29 -16.53
CA VAL A 351 -12.83 18.14 -16.31
C VAL A 351 -12.94 19.43 -17.12
N LEU A 352 -12.76 20.56 -16.44
CA LEU A 352 -12.52 21.88 -17.04
C LEU A 352 -11.09 22.34 -16.72
N ASN A 353 -10.51 23.15 -17.59
CA ASN A 353 -9.30 23.89 -17.30
C ASN A 353 -9.61 25.05 -16.33
N TYR A 354 -8.65 25.41 -15.50
CA TYR A 354 -8.74 26.59 -14.65
C TYR A 354 -7.53 27.50 -14.91
N PRO A 355 -7.69 28.82 -15.05
CA PRO A 355 -8.89 29.62 -14.70
C PRO A 355 -9.91 29.83 -15.84
N ASP A 356 -9.70 29.30 -17.03
CA ASP A 356 -10.46 29.67 -18.23
C ASP A 356 -11.85 29.00 -18.30
N TYR A 357 -12.06 27.95 -17.54
CA TYR A 357 -13.29 27.12 -17.50
C TYR A 357 -13.60 26.42 -18.84
N ASP A 358 -12.60 26.27 -19.70
CA ASP A 358 -12.75 25.58 -20.97
C ASP A 358 -12.87 24.07 -20.75
N LEU A 359 -13.67 23.43 -21.62
CA LEU A 359 -13.89 21.99 -21.60
C LEU A 359 -12.58 21.25 -21.89
N LYS A 360 -12.12 20.42 -20.96
CA LYS A 360 -10.98 19.52 -21.15
C LYS A 360 -11.42 18.09 -21.43
N GLU A 361 -12.35 17.56 -20.64
CA GLU A 361 -12.89 16.21 -20.80
C GLU A 361 -14.39 16.19 -20.51
N LYS A 362 -15.19 15.71 -21.48
CA LYS A 362 -16.64 15.58 -21.33
C LYS A 362 -17.04 14.23 -20.71
N PHE A 363 -16.28 13.19 -20.96
CA PHE A 363 -16.55 11.84 -20.47
C PHE A 363 -15.25 11.10 -20.18
N ARG A 364 -15.13 10.53 -18.97
CA ARG A 364 -14.04 9.63 -18.65
C ARG A 364 -14.63 8.33 -18.12
N ILE A 365 -14.48 7.26 -18.91
CA ILE A 365 -14.67 5.90 -18.40
C ILE A 365 -13.43 5.57 -17.58
N THR A 366 -13.58 5.40 -16.29
CA THR A 366 -12.52 4.94 -15.39
C THR A 366 -12.57 3.44 -15.23
#